data_547fc8603116828f3534861466172955
#
_entry.id   547fc8603116828f3534861466172955
#
_cell.length_a   1.000
_cell.length_b   1.000
_cell.length_c   1.000
_cell.angle_alpha   90.00
_cell.angle_beta   90.00
_cell.angle_gamma   90.00
#
_symmetry.space_group_name_H-M   'P 1'
#
loop_
_entity.id
_entity.type
_entity.pdbx_description
1 polymer ?
#
loop_
_entity_poly.entity_id
_entity_poly.type
_entity_poly.pdbx_seq_one_letter_code
_entity_poly.pdbx_strand_id
1 'polypeptide(L)'
;MEQKLHILLCEDEESLGMLVREYLEAKGYEAELYLDGEAGYRAFMKRKYDMCLLDVMMHKMDGFALAKEIRLVNTEIPIIFLTAKNLKEDILEGFKLGADDYLTKPFSMDELVYRMEAILRRVRSKDLKNVTRFQLGKYIFDTQRQTLILDEAQTKLTTKESELLTMLCVHVNDVLERDLALKTIWMDDNYFNARSMDVYITKLRKLLKDDPEIEINNVHGRGYRLVIPNLDTAAAEDEAEEEIEANAEGETEIETEIETEIEAGTNAEADTEKE
;
A
#
# COMPACT_ATOMS: atom_id res chain seq x y z
N MET A 1 -5.04 16.84 8.65
CA MET A 1 -4.78 17.29 7.26
C MET A 1 -4.51 16.04 6.47
N GLU A 2 -5.23 15.78 5.38
CA GLU A 2 -4.91 14.64 4.52
C GLU A 2 -3.48 14.78 4.03
N GLN A 3 -2.67 13.75 4.23
CA GLN A 3 -1.30 13.70 3.73
C GLN A 3 -1.37 13.63 2.20
N LYS A 4 -0.83 14.63 1.53
CA LYS A 4 -0.80 14.66 0.08
C LYS A 4 0.16 13.60 -0.43
N LEU A 5 -0.23 12.86 -1.44
CA LEU A 5 0.65 11.89 -2.09
C LEU A 5 1.74 12.61 -2.90
N HIS A 6 2.98 12.17 -2.71
CA HIS A 6 4.17 12.74 -3.35
C HIS A 6 4.48 12.00 -4.66
N ILE A 7 4.53 12.73 -5.76
CA ILE A 7 4.76 12.19 -7.10
C ILE A 7 6.11 12.66 -7.63
N LEU A 8 7.00 11.73 -7.95
CA LEU A 8 8.21 12.00 -8.70
C LEU A 8 7.84 12.07 -10.19
N LEU A 9 7.99 13.23 -10.81
CA LEU A 9 7.76 13.46 -12.23
C LEU A 9 9.09 13.72 -12.92
N CYS A 10 9.50 12.87 -13.85
CA CYS A 10 10.68 13.07 -14.69
C CYS A 10 10.24 13.22 -16.15
N GLU A 11 10.47 14.39 -16.71
CA GLU A 11 10.06 14.79 -18.06
C GLU A 11 11.04 15.85 -18.59
N ASP A 12 11.70 15.60 -19.72
CA ASP A 12 12.70 16.54 -20.26
C ASP A 12 12.10 17.67 -21.11
N GLU A 13 10.85 17.50 -21.59
CA GLU A 13 10.09 18.58 -22.18
C GLU A 13 9.48 19.45 -21.07
N GLU A 14 10.17 20.56 -20.73
CA GLU A 14 9.82 21.45 -19.63
C GLU A 14 8.35 21.93 -19.68
N SER A 15 7.85 22.26 -20.89
CA SER A 15 6.46 22.73 -21.07
C SER A 15 5.43 21.68 -20.67
N LEU A 16 5.64 20.43 -21.09
CA LEU A 16 4.78 19.30 -20.75
C LEU A 16 4.91 18.97 -19.26
N GLY A 17 6.14 18.90 -18.74
CA GLY A 17 6.39 18.61 -17.34
C GLY A 17 5.72 19.62 -16.41
N MET A 18 5.81 20.93 -16.72
CA MET A 18 5.12 21.97 -15.95
C MET A 18 3.60 21.81 -15.99
N LEU A 19 3.03 21.54 -17.17
CA LEU A 19 1.59 21.34 -17.32
C LEU A 19 1.09 20.14 -16.52
N VAL A 20 1.80 19.00 -16.57
CA VAL A 20 1.49 17.80 -15.78
C VAL A 20 1.55 18.10 -14.29
N ARG A 21 2.64 18.73 -13.83
CA ARG A 21 2.80 19.10 -12.41
C ARG A 21 1.65 19.98 -11.91
N GLU A 22 1.37 21.08 -12.61
CA GLU A 22 0.29 22.01 -12.21
C GLU A 22 -1.07 21.31 -12.16
N TYR A 23 -1.33 20.41 -13.10
CA TYR A 23 -2.57 19.66 -13.12
C TYR A 23 -2.67 18.67 -11.95
N LEU A 24 -1.58 17.97 -11.62
CA LEU A 24 -1.52 17.07 -10.46
C LEU A 24 -1.68 17.84 -9.15
N GLU A 25 -1.03 19.00 -9.01
CA GLU A 25 -1.19 19.87 -7.84
C GLU A 25 -2.64 20.35 -7.67
N ALA A 26 -3.32 20.70 -8.78
CA ALA A 26 -4.75 21.06 -8.77
C ALA A 26 -5.66 19.88 -8.35
N LYS A 27 -5.24 18.64 -8.58
CA LYS A 27 -5.94 17.42 -8.12
C LYS A 27 -5.60 17.00 -6.69
N GLY A 28 -4.72 17.74 -6.00
CA GLY A 28 -4.39 17.51 -4.60
C GLY A 28 -3.12 16.68 -4.35
N TYR A 29 -2.38 16.31 -5.39
CA TYR A 29 -1.08 15.66 -5.28
C TYR A 29 0.02 16.70 -4.97
N GLU A 30 1.18 16.23 -4.53
CA GLU A 30 2.41 17.01 -4.46
C GLU A 30 3.40 16.48 -5.50
N ALA A 31 3.55 17.16 -6.63
CA ALA A 31 4.35 16.69 -7.75
C ALA A 31 5.65 17.49 -7.89
N GLU A 32 6.78 16.80 -7.91
CA GLU A 32 8.09 17.39 -8.12
C GLU A 32 8.61 17.04 -9.52
N LEU A 33 8.87 18.07 -10.34
CA LEU A 33 9.36 17.92 -11.72
C LEU A 33 10.89 17.92 -11.76
N TYR A 34 11.44 16.95 -12.46
CA TYR A 34 12.86 16.84 -12.81
C TYR A 34 13.04 16.69 -14.32
N LEU A 35 13.96 17.43 -14.90
CA LEU A 35 14.14 17.50 -16.35
C LEU A 35 15.12 16.45 -16.91
N ASP A 36 15.67 15.59 -16.07
CA ASP A 36 16.53 14.48 -16.48
C ASP A 36 16.49 13.34 -15.42
N GLY A 37 16.79 12.12 -15.86
CA GLY A 37 16.74 10.96 -15.01
C GLY A 37 17.75 10.95 -13.86
N GLU A 38 18.95 11.57 -14.03
CA GLU A 38 19.92 11.67 -12.93
C GLU A 38 19.44 12.60 -11.82
N ALA A 39 18.77 13.71 -12.18
CA ALA A 39 18.17 14.62 -11.20
C ALA A 39 17.01 13.93 -10.47
N GLY A 40 16.18 13.20 -11.19
CA GLY A 40 15.11 12.38 -10.63
C GLY A 40 15.64 11.33 -9.65
N TYR A 41 16.68 10.59 -10.02
CA TYR A 41 17.30 9.59 -9.13
C TYR A 41 17.86 10.21 -7.85
N ARG A 42 18.59 11.33 -7.97
CA ARG A 42 19.10 12.04 -6.78
C ARG A 42 18.01 12.54 -5.85
N ALA A 43 16.85 12.91 -6.38
CA ALA A 43 15.70 13.30 -5.60
C ALA A 43 15.06 12.11 -4.91
N PHE A 44 14.87 11.01 -5.65
CA PHE A 44 14.33 9.75 -5.15
C PHE A 44 15.12 9.23 -3.93
N MET A 45 16.44 9.33 -3.96
CA MET A 45 17.33 8.92 -2.86
C MET A 45 17.26 9.83 -1.62
N LYS A 46 16.63 11.00 -1.72
CA LYS A 46 16.57 11.99 -0.62
C LYS A 46 15.20 12.08 0.04
N ARG A 47 14.15 11.64 -0.64
CA ARG A 47 12.77 11.77 -0.21
C ARG A 47 11.98 10.52 -0.51
N LYS A 48 10.91 10.28 0.25
CA LYS A 48 9.92 9.25 -0.05
C LYS A 48 8.92 9.81 -1.08
N TYR A 49 8.60 9.00 -2.08
CA TYR A 49 7.56 9.25 -3.08
C TYR A 49 6.58 8.09 -3.07
N ASP A 50 5.33 8.38 -3.43
CA ASP A 50 4.26 7.38 -3.48
C ASP A 50 4.09 6.80 -4.90
N MET A 51 4.59 7.50 -5.92
CA MET A 51 4.54 7.07 -7.33
C MET A 51 5.58 7.82 -8.17
N CYS A 52 6.05 7.17 -9.23
CA CYS A 52 6.94 7.75 -10.23
C CYS A 52 6.23 7.84 -11.59
N LEU A 53 6.29 9.01 -12.22
CA LEU A 53 5.90 9.25 -13.61
C LEU A 53 7.18 9.56 -14.39
N LEU A 54 7.57 8.67 -15.30
CA LEU A 54 8.88 8.74 -15.95
C LEU A 54 8.71 8.80 -17.47
N ASP A 55 9.19 9.88 -18.08
CA ASP A 55 9.37 9.84 -19.54
C ASP A 55 10.46 8.84 -19.90
N VAL A 56 10.19 8.03 -20.92
CA VAL A 56 11.16 7.07 -21.44
C VAL A 56 12.32 7.77 -22.11
N MET A 57 12.06 8.86 -22.84
CA MET A 57 13.03 9.56 -23.68
C MET A 57 13.60 10.80 -23.00
N MET A 58 14.52 10.62 -22.07
CA MET A 58 15.19 11.74 -21.38
C MET A 58 16.68 11.78 -21.64
N HIS A 59 17.25 12.99 -21.48
CA HIS A 59 18.70 13.19 -21.55
C HIS A 59 19.41 12.63 -20.30
N LYS A 60 20.72 12.34 -20.42
CA LYS A 60 21.63 11.80 -19.40
C LYS A 60 21.26 10.37 -18.96
N MET A 61 20.13 10.18 -18.35
CA MET A 61 19.59 8.88 -17.93
C MET A 61 18.16 8.79 -18.45
N ASP A 62 17.88 7.79 -19.28
CA ASP A 62 16.53 7.52 -19.78
C ASP A 62 15.61 6.91 -18.70
N GLY A 63 14.29 6.91 -18.97
CA GLY A 63 13.32 6.47 -17.99
C GLY A 63 13.46 4.99 -17.61
N PHE A 64 13.91 4.12 -18.51
CA PHE A 64 14.12 2.71 -18.21
C PHE A 64 15.34 2.50 -17.31
N ALA A 65 16.44 3.21 -17.58
CA ALA A 65 17.61 3.19 -16.72
C ALA A 65 17.27 3.71 -15.32
N LEU A 66 16.52 4.84 -15.25
CA LEU A 66 16.05 5.38 -13.98
C LEU A 66 15.15 4.38 -13.21
N ALA A 67 14.18 3.77 -13.89
CA ALA A 67 13.32 2.78 -13.24
C ALA A 67 14.11 1.58 -12.71
N LYS A 68 15.13 1.12 -13.45
CA LYS A 68 16.00 0.04 -13.01
C LYS A 68 16.75 0.39 -11.72
N GLU A 69 17.33 1.59 -11.65
CA GLU A 69 18.00 2.06 -10.42
C GLU A 69 17.03 2.22 -9.25
N ILE A 70 15.81 2.75 -9.50
CA ILE A 70 14.76 2.85 -8.49
C ILE A 70 14.40 1.44 -7.96
N ARG A 71 14.24 0.44 -8.84
CA ARG A 71 13.89 -0.94 -8.45
C ARG A 71 14.96 -1.63 -7.61
N LEU A 72 16.22 -1.22 -7.68
CA LEU A 72 17.28 -1.72 -6.79
C LEU A 72 17.08 -1.25 -5.34
N VAL A 73 16.41 -0.11 -5.15
CA VAL A 73 16.19 0.53 -3.83
C VAL A 73 14.77 0.26 -3.33
N ASN A 74 13.78 0.31 -4.21
CA ASN A 74 12.37 0.11 -3.89
C ASN A 74 11.67 -0.70 -4.99
N THR A 75 11.34 -1.95 -4.68
CA THR A 75 10.70 -2.88 -5.61
C THR A 75 9.20 -2.63 -5.79
N GLU A 76 8.55 -1.94 -4.83
CA GLU A 76 7.09 -1.83 -4.74
C GLU A 76 6.52 -0.49 -5.21
N ILE A 77 7.35 0.59 -5.28
CA ILE A 77 6.84 1.90 -5.70
C ILE A 77 6.21 1.84 -7.10
N PRO A 78 4.99 2.35 -7.30
CA PRO A 78 4.36 2.36 -8.61
C PRO A 78 5.13 3.22 -9.61
N ILE A 79 5.27 2.71 -10.85
CA ILE A 79 5.90 3.42 -11.95
C ILE A 79 4.96 3.43 -13.16
N ILE A 80 4.66 4.63 -13.66
CA ILE A 80 4.01 4.82 -14.97
C ILE A 80 5.04 5.44 -15.92
N PHE A 81 5.24 4.80 -17.08
CA PHE A 81 6.03 5.41 -18.14
C PHE A 81 5.18 6.31 -19.03
N LEU A 82 5.70 7.50 -19.30
CA LEU A 82 5.17 8.41 -20.31
C LEU A 82 6.06 8.26 -21.55
N THR A 83 5.49 7.95 -22.72
CA THR A 83 6.33 7.63 -23.88
C THR A 83 5.70 8.05 -25.20
N ALA A 84 6.53 8.59 -26.10
CA ALA A 84 6.18 8.79 -27.50
C ALA A 84 6.34 7.50 -28.34
N LYS A 85 6.94 6.44 -27.78
CA LYS A 85 7.24 5.20 -28.49
C LYS A 85 6.07 4.22 -28.41
N ASN A 86 5.59 3.78 -29.56
CA ASN A 86 4.56 2.76 -29.74
C ASN A 86 5.14 1.38 -30.11
N LEU A 87 6.46 1.18 -29.98
CA LEU A 87 7.07 -0.10 -30.36
C LEU A 87 6.75 -1.14 -29.28
N LYS A 88 6.20 -2.27 -29.68
CA LYS A 88 5.86 -3.39 -28.80
C LYS A 88 7.06 -3.88 -27.96
N GLU A 89 8.26 -3.71 -28.48
CA GLU A 89 9.52 -4.11 -27.85
C GLU A 89 9.84 -3.23 -26.63
N ASP A 90 9.68 -1.90 -26.73
CA ASP A 90 9.90 -0.96 -25.63
C ASP A 90 8.88 -1.17 -24.50
N ILE A 91 7.62 -1.44 -24.85
CA ILE A 91 6.56 -1.76 -23.88
C ILE A 91 6.88 -3.06 -23.12
N LEU A 92 7.37 -4.09 -23.83
CA LEU A 92 7.76 -5.36 -23.22
C LEU A 92 8.98 -5.22 -22.29
N GLU A 93 9.94 -4.36 -22.63
CA GLU A 93 11.10 -4.08 -21.79
C GLU A 93 10.70 -3.43 -20.47
N GLY A 94 9.85 -2.42 -20.51
CA GLY A 94 9.42 -1.77 -19.29
C GLY A 94 8.54 -2.63 -18.40
N PHE A 95 7.66 -3.49 -18.96
CA PHE A 95 6.93 -4.46 -18.13
C PHE A 95 7.88 -5.46 -17.44
N LYS A 96 8.99 -5.84 -18.08
CA LYS A 96 10.05 -6.65 -17.43
C LYS A 96 10.74 -5.91 -16.28
N LEU A 97 10.78 -4.59 -16.32
CA LEU A 97 11.29 -3.74 -15.26
C LEU A 97 10.27 -3.50 -14.13
N GLY A 98 9.09 -4.11 -14.22
CA GLY A 98 8.05 -4.00 -13.19
C GLY A 98 7.30 -2.67 -13.23
N ALA A 99 7.08 -2.09 -14.41
CA ALA A 99 6.18 -0.95 -14.55
C ALA A 99 4.73 -1.35 -14.33
N ASP A 100 3.96 -0.47 -13.70
CA ASP A 100 2.54 -0.68 -13.43
C ASP A 100 1.66 -0.27 -14.60
N ASP A 101 2.08 0.70 -15.40
CA ASP A 101 1.36 1.13 -16.61
C ASP A 101 2.26 1.91 -17.60
N TYR A 102 1.71 2.11 -18.81
CA TYR A 102 2.29 2.88 -19.89
C TYR A 102 1.26 3.85 -20.43
N LEU A 103 1.64 5.10 -20.59
CA LEU A 103 0.81 6.14 -21.18
C LEU A 103 1.51 6.76 -22.39
N THR A 104 0.88 6.60 -23.55
CA THR A 104 1.46 7.07 -24.82
C THR A 104 1.15 8.54 -25.05
N LYS A 105 2.17 9.33 -25.36
CA LYS A 105 2.04 10.74 -25.78
C LYS A 105 1.51 10.82 -27.23
N PRO A 106 0.54 11.71 -27.54
CA PRO A 106 -0.15 12.62 -26.63
C PRO A 106 -1.25 11.92 -25.81
N PHE A 107 -1.39 12.30 -24.55
CA PHE A 107 -2.41 11.79 -23.63
C PHE A 107 -3.25 12.93 -23.03
N SER A 108 -4.43 12.60 -22.50
CA SER A 108 -5.21 13.54 -21.71
C SER A 108 -4.77 13.53 -20.24
N MET A 109 -4.82 14.70 -19.60
CA MET A 109 -4.49 14.82 -18.17
C MET A 109 -5.44 14.00 -17.28
N ASP A 110 -6.72 13.94 -17.67
CA ASP A 110 -7.70 13.10 -16.96
C ASP A 110 -7.36 11.60 -17.09
N GLU A 111 -6.90 11.14 -18.27
CA GLU A 111 -6.47 9.75 -18.45
C GLU A 111 -5.30 9.42 -17.53
N LEU A 112 -4.29 10.30 -17.45
CA LEU A 112 -3.16 10.14 -16.53
C LEU A 112 -3.64 9.98 -15.08
N VAL A 113 -4.50 10.89 -14.60
CA VAL A 113 -5.01 10.85 -13.23
C VAL A 113 -5.82 9.58 -12.97
N TYR A 114 -6.72 9.16 -13.86
CA TYR A 114 -7.48 7.92 -13.69
C TYR A 114 -6.59 6.68 -13.59
N ARG A 115 -5.52 6.61 -14.37
CA ARG A 115 -4.54 5.51 -14.30
C ARG A 115 -3.76 5.53 -13.00
N MET A 116 -3.28 6.70 -12.58
CA MET A 116 -2.62 6.90 -11.29
C MET A 116 -3.51 6.42 -10.13
N GLU A 117 -4.75 6.90 -10.07
CA GLU A 117 -5.71 6.52 -9.02
C GLU A 117 -5.98 5.02 -9.01
N ALA A 118 -6.12 4.38 -10.18
CA ALA A 118 -6.34 2.95 -10.27
C ALA A 118 -5.15 2.13 -9.75
N ILE A 119 -3.92 2.62 -9.95
CA ILE A 119 -2.70 1.98 -9.48
C ILE A 119 -2.54 2.21 -7.98
N LEU A 120 -2.62 3.45 -7.51
CA LEU A 120 -2.51 3.81 -6.10
C LEU A 120 -3.54 3.06 -5.23
N ARG A 121 -4.77 2.91 -5.73
CA ARG A 121 -5.79 2.08 -5.07
C ARG A 121 -5.36 0.61 -4.95
N ARG A 122 -4.73 0.04 -6.00
CA ARG A 122 -4.22 -1.35 -5.95
C ARG A 122 -3.06 -1.51 -4.97
N VAL A 123 -2.15 -0.55 -4.89
CA VAL A 123 -1.04 -0.55 -3.94
C VAL A 123 -1.58 -0.47 -2.52
N ARG A 124 -2.40 0.53 -2.19
CA ARG A 124 -3.06 0.61 -0.88
C ARG A 124 -3.81 -0.68 -0.51
N SER A 125 -4.51 -1.31 -1.47
CA SER A 125 -5.20 -2.57 -1.20
C SER A 125 -4.26 -3.76 -1.02
N LYS A 126 -3.03 -3.71 -1.54
CA LYS A 126 -1.98 -4.72 -1.33
C LYS A 126 -1.37 -4.58 0.07
N ASP A 127 -1.02 -3.36 0.46
CA ASP A 127 -0.49 -3.05 1.79
C ASP A 127 -1.52 -3.43 2.87
N LEU A 128 -2.77 -3.06 2.67
CA LEU A 128 -3.87 -3.40 3.58
C LEU A 128 -4.20 -4.90 3.64
N LYS A 129 -3.84 -5.71 2.63
CA LYS A 129 -3.99 -7.19 2.71
C LYS A 129 -3.00 -7.85 3.66
N ASN A 130 -1.86 -7.19 3.90
CA ASN A 130 -0.85 -7.64 4.85
C ASN A 130 -1.08 -7.05 6.26
N VAL A 131 -1.96 -6.06 6.39
CA VAL A 131 -2.32 -5.48 7.69
C VAL A 131 -3.05 -6.50 8.54
N THR A 132 -2.46 -6.87 9.64
CA THR A 132 -3.04 -7.81 10.61
C THR A 132 -4.02 -7.14 11.56
N ARG A 133 -3.92 -5.82 11.73
CA ARG A 133 -4.79 -5.03 12.61
C ARG A 133 -5.25 -3.75 11.93
N PHE A 134 -6.53 -3.44 12.02
CA PHE A 134 -7.14 -2.20 11.52
C PHE A 134 -7.67 -1.39 12.70
N GLN A 135 -7.29 -0.11 12.78
CA GLN A 135 -7.93 0.84 13.66
C GLN A 135 -9.23 1.34 13.00
N LEU A 136 -10.37 1.04 13.58
CA LEU A 136 -11.69 1.42 13.09
C LEU A 136 -12.35 2.35 14.13
N GLY A 137 -12.05 3.65 14.06
CA GLY A 137 -12.47 4.57 15.12
C GLY A 137 -12.03 4.09 16.50
N LYS A 138 -12.99 3.78 17.39
CA LYS A 138 -12.71 3.23 18.74
C LYS A 138 -12.39 1.74 18.74
N TYR A 139 -12.65 1.02 17.63
CA TYR A 139 -12.40 -0.41 17.56
C TYR A 139 -11.02 -0.73 16.98
N ILE A 140 -10.44 -1.82 17.46
CA ILE A 140 -9.30 -2.49 16.82
C ILE A 140 -9.80 -3.82 16.24
N PHE A 141 -9.60 -4.03 14.96
CA PHE A 141 -9.94 -5.28 14.29
C PHE A 141 -8.68 -6.08 13.99
N ASP A 142 -8.49 -7.20 14.70
CA ASP A 142 -7.40 -8.16 14.48
C ASP A 142 -7.88 -9.23 13.49
N THR A 143 -7.32 -9.19 12.27
CA THR A 143 -7.71 -10.09 11.18
C THR A 143 -7.24 -11.52 11.39
N GLN A 144 -6.07 -11.72 11.98
CA GLN A 144 -5.50 -13.04 12.25
C GLN A 144 -6.30 -13.75 13.34
N ARG A 145 -6.63 -13.03 14.41
CA ARG A 145 -7.45 -13.55 15.50
C ARG A 145 -8.94 -13.52 15.21
N GLN A 146 -9.35 -12.87 14.11
CA GLN A 146 -10.76 -12.64 13.76
C GLN A 146 -11.54 -12.02 14.92
N THR A 147 -10.98 -10.98 15.55
CA THR A 147 -11.50 -10.40 16.78
C THR A 147 -11.66 -8.90 16.62
N LEU A 148 -12.82 -8.39 17.01
CA LEU A 148 -13.11 -6.96 17.13
C LEU A 148 -12.98 -6.59 18.61
N ILE A 149 -12.13 -5.61 18.89
CA ILE A 149 -11.78 -5.15 20.24
C ILE A 149 -12.31 -3.74 20.42
N LEU A 150 -13.03 -3.48 21.50
CA LEU A 150 -13.45 -2.17 21.96
C LEU A 150 -13.09 -2.05 23.42
N ASP A 151 -12.16 -1.17 23.76
CA ASP A 151 -11.55 -1.08 25.08
C ASP A 151 -11.05 -2.46 25.56
N GLU A 152 -11.60 -2.99 26.66
CA GLU A 152 -11.26 -4.35 27.17
C GLU A 152 -12.15 -5.47 26.61
N ALA A 153 -13.22 -5.12 25.90
CA ALA A 153 -14.18 -6.09 25.38
C ALA A 153 -13.73 -6.66 24.04
N GLN A 154 -13.64 -7.98 23.94
CA GLN A 154 -13.27 -8.69 22.72
C GLN A 154 -14.46 -9.48 22.18
N THR A 155 -14.81 -9.25 20.92
CA THR A 155 -15.88 -9.95 20.23
C THR A 155 -15.30 -10.75 19.08
N LYS A 156 -15.44 -12.07 19.12
CA LYS A 156 -14.97 -12.96 18.05
C LYS A 156 -15.92 -12.92 16.86
N LEU A 157 -15.35 -12.74 15.67
CA LEU A 157 -16.06 -12.76 14.39
C LEU A 157 -16.02 -14.17 13.78
N THR A 158 -17.07 -14.52 13.04
CA THR A 158 -17.02 -15.69 12.15
C THR A 158 -16.10 -15.40 10.95
N THR A 159 -15.62 -16.45 10.29
CA THR A 159 -14.74 -16.30 9.12
C THR A 159 -15.34 -15.36 8.07
N LYS A 160 -16.65 -15.51 7.75
CA LYS A 160 -17.33 -14.66 6.76
C LYS A 160 -17.51 -13.21 7.21
N GLU A 161 -17.73 -12.97 8.49
CA GLU A 161 -17.77 -11.62 9.07
C GLU A 161 -16.39 -10.95 9.00
N SER A 162 -15.34 -11.71 9.37
CA SER A 162 -13.96 -11.25 9.30
C SER A 162 -13.51 -10.95 7.87
N GLU A 163 -13.75 -11.87 6.92
CA GLU A 163 -13.42 -11.67 5.49
C GLU A 163 -14.12 -10.44 4.91
N LEU A 164 -15.42 -10.26 5.20
CA LEU A 164 -16.18 -9.12 4.71
C LEU A 164 -15.73 -7.80 5.35
N LEU A 165 -15.46 -7.80 6.66
CA LEU A 165 -14.94 -6.62 7.35
C LEU A 165 -13.55 -6.25 6.83
N THR A 166 -12.66 -7.22 6.60
CA THR A 166 -11.35 -6.99 5.98
C THR A 166 -11.48 -6.33 4.62
N MET A 167 -12.37 -6.83 3.75
CA MET A 167 -12.61 -6.21 2.45
C MET A 167 -13.15 -4.78 2.56
N LEU A 168 -14.03 -4.51 3.52
CA LEU A 168 -14.54 -3.16 3.78
C LEU A 168 -13.43 -2.22 4.27
N CYS A 169 -12.52 -2.70 5.13
CA CYS A 169 -11.36 -1.93 5.60
C CYS A 169 -10.38 -1.61 4.48
N VAL A 170 -10.11 -2.59 3.59
CA VAL A 170 -9.27 -2.39 2.40
C VAL A 170 -9.86 -1.34 1.45
N HIS A 171 -11.20 -1.20 1.42
CA HIS A 171 -11.93 -0.23 0.62
C HIS A 171 -12.54 0.91 1.47
N VAL A 172 -11.91 1.23 2.62
CA VAL A 172 -12.42 2.28 3.50
C VAL A 172 -12.60 3.59 2.74
N ASN A 173 -13.74 4.27 2.98
CA ASN A 173 -14.16 5.50 2.29
C ASN A 173 -14.38 5.35 0.77
N ASP A 174 -14.18 4.16 0.19
CA ASP A 174 -14.49 3.81 -1.20
C ASP A 174 -15.60 2.74 -1.27
N VAL A 175 -16.10 2.46 -2.47
CA VAL A 175 -17.17 1.49 -2.68
C VAL A 175 -16.59 0.09 -2.85
N LEU A 176 -16.89 -0.80 -1.90
CA LEU A 176 -16.71 -2.23 -2.09
C LEU A 176 -17.82 -2.76 -2.99
N GLU A 177 -17.48 -3.08 -4.24
CA GLU A 177 -18.45 -3.60 -5.19
C GLU A 177 -19.00 -4.97 -4.76
N ARG A 178 -20.32 -5.15 -4.86
CA ARG A 178 -21.00 -6.36 -4.42
C ARG A 178 -20.46 -7.60 -5.12
N ASP A 179 -20.28 -7.55 -6.43
CA ASP A 179 -19.82 -8.69 -7.23
C ASP A 179 -18.38 -9.10 -6.88
N LEU A 180 -17.53 -8.11 -6.59
CA LEU A 180 -16.16 -8.36 -6.11
C LEU A 180 -16.18 -9.10 -4.77
N ALA A 181 -16.97 -8.63 -3.81
CA ALA A 181 -17.08 -9.25 -2.50
C ALA A 181 -17.67 -10.66 -2.58
N LEU A 182 -18.71 -10.86 -3.39
CA LEU A 182 -19.34 -12.17 -3.58
C LEU A 182 -18.37 -13.18 -4.20
N LYS A 183 -17.67 -12.82 -5.25
CA LYS A 183 -16.67 -13.67 -5.91
C LYS A 183 -15.50 -14.01 -4.98
N THR A 184 -15.05 -13.05 -4.19
CA THR A 184 -13.90 -13.25 -3.30
C THR A 184 -14.23 -14.11 -2.10
N ILE A 185 -15.40 -13.89 -1.46
CA ILE A 185 -15.75 -14.52 -0.17
C ILE A 185 -16.58 -15.80 -0.37
N TRP A 186 -17.50 -15.81 -1.34
CA TRP A 186 -18.42 -16.93 -1.58
C TRP A 186 -18.09 -17.74 -2.83
N MET A 187 -17.06 -17.31 -3.62
CA MET A 187 -16.64 -17.94 -4.89
C MET A 187 -17.73 -17.97 -5.97
N ASP A 188 -18.85 -17.30 -5.75
CA ASP A 188 -20.01 -17.26 -6.66
C ASP A 188 -20.88 -16.05 -6.36
N ASP A 189 -21.39 -15.39 -7.40
CA ASP A 189 -22.23 -14.19 -7.35
C ASP A 189 -23.73 -14.49 -7.46
N ASN A 190 -24.15 -15.70 -7.14
CA ASN A 190 -25.55 -16.09 -7.25
C ASN A 190 -26.47 -15.35 -6.26
N TYR A 191 -27.77 -15.35 -6.55
CA TYR A 191 -28.79 -14.62 -5.78
C TYR A 191 -28.82 -14.97 -4.28
N PHE A 192 -28.54 -16.22 -3.91
CA PHE A 192 -28.55 -16.66 -2.52
C PHE A 192 -27.36 -16.09 -1.74
N ASN A 193 -26.20 -16.01 -2.37
CA ASN A 193 -25.01 -15.42 -1.79
C ASN A 193 -25.17 -13.89 -1.62
N ALA A 194 -25.80 -13.21 -2.59
CA ALA A 194 -26.12 -11.80 -2.49
C ALA A 194 -26.99 -11.50 -1.26
N ARG A 195 -28.02 -12.30 -1.00
CA ARG A 195 -28.88 -12.13 0.19
C ARG A 195 -28.15 -12.47 1.50
N SER A 196 -27.22 -13.41 1.45
CA SER A 196 -26.37 -13.73 2.61
C SER A 196 -25.45 -12.55 2.95
N MET A 197 -24.86 -11.88 1.97
CA MET A 197 -24.03 -10.68 2.18
C MET A 197 -24.79 -9.58 2.93
N ASP A 198 -26.07 -9.32 2.57
CA ASP A 198 -26.89 -8.32 3.25
C ASP A 198 -27.10 -8.64 4.75
N VAL A 199 -27.20 -9.92 5.09
CA VAL A 199 -27.28 -10.39 6.48
C VAL A 199 -25.96 -10.10 7.23
N TYR A 200 -24.82 -10.38 6.61
CA TYR A 200 -23.51 -10.08 7.21
C TYR A 200 -23.27 -8.59 7.39
N ILE A 201 -23.63 -7.75 6.42
CA ILE A 201 -23.61 -6.29 6.55
C ILE A 201 -24.44 -5.83 7.75
N THR A 202 -25.64 -6.39 7.91
CA THR A 202 -26.52 -6.07 9.06
C THR A 202 -25.89 -6.46 10.39
N LYS A 203 -25.19 -7.60 10.44
CA LYS A 203 -24.45 -8.03 11.64
C LYS A 203 -23.26 -7.14 11.95
N LEU A 204 -22.46 -6.78 10.93
CA LEU A 204 -21.32 -5.87 11.09
C LEU A 204 -21.76 -4.50 11.61
N ARG A 205 -22.86 -3.94 11.09
CA ARG A 205 -23.45 -2.69 11.61
C ARG A 205 -23.82 -2.79 13.09
N LYS A 206 -24.31 -3.95 13.54
CA LYS A 206 -24.64 -4.17 14.96
C LYS A 206 -23.39 -4.29 15.84
N LEU A 207 -22.32 -4.88 15.31
CA LEU A 207 -21.05 -5.04 16.02
C LEU A 207 -20.30 -3.70 16.16
N LEU A 208 -20.45 -2.81 15.18
CA LEU A 208 -19.77 -1.50 15.14
C LEU A 208 -20.62 -0.35 15.72
N LYS A 209 -21.79 -0.64 16.29
CA LYS A 209 -22.80 0.38 16.70
C LYS A 209 -22.35 1.31 17.82
N ASP A 210 -21.36 0.90 18.64
CA ASP A 210 -20.93 1.66 19.83
C ASP A 210 -19.94 2.79 19.45
N ASP A 211 -19.58 2.88 18.17
CA ASP A 211 -18.93 4.04 17.59
C ASP A 211 -19.79 4.66 16.48
N PRO A 212 -20.46 5.79 16.77
CA PRO A 212 -21.37 6.43 15.80
C PRO A 212 -20.65 7.09 14.63
N GLU A 213 -19.32 7.23 14.67
CA GLU A 213 -18.54 7.78 13.55
C GLU A 213 -18.27 6.74 12.47
N ILE A 214 -18.51 5.44 12.76
CA ILE A 214 -18.33 4.36 11.79
C ILE A 214 -19.67 4.02 11.15
N GLU A 215 -19.75 4.16 9.85
CA GLU A 215 -20.95 3.81 9.09
C GLU A 215 -20.65 2.85 7.95
N ILE A 216 -21.49 1.82 7.78
CA ILE A 216 -21.51 1.01 6.56
C ILE A 216 -22.71 1.44 5.73
N ASN A 217 -22.45 2.27 4.71
CA ASN A 217 -23.48 2.83 3.86
C ASN A 217 -23.78 1.95 2.64
N ASN A 218 -25.05 1.91 2.23
CA ASN A 218 -25.46 1.22 1.02
C ASN A 218 -25.32 2.16 -0.18
N VAL A 219 -24.53 1.75 -1.19
CA VAL A 219 -24.40 2.48 -2.46
C VAL A 219 -25.29 1.79 -3.48
N HIS A 220 -26.40 2.42 -3.80
CA HIS A 220 -27.45 1.83 -4.64
C HIS A 220 -26.90 1.30 -5.97
N GLY A 221 -27.22 0.04 -6.29
CA GLY A 221 -26.82 -0.63 -7.52
C GLY A 221 -25.34 -1.01 -7.61
N ARG A 222 -24.49 -0.65 -6.63
CA ARG A 222 -23.05 -0.91 -6.67
C ARG A 222 -22.55 -1.82 -5.54
N GLY A 223 -22.83 -1.47 -4.28
CA GLY A 223 -22.31 -2.24 -3.15
C GLY A 223 -22.40 -1.49 -1.82
N TYR A 224 -21.34 -1.57 -1.04
CA TYR A 224 -21.28 -1.00 0.31
C TYR A 224 -20.04 -0.14 0.47
N ARG A 225 -20.13 0.87 1.35
CA ARG A 225 -19.02 1.74 1.71
C ARG A 225 -18.89 1.78 3.24
N LEU A 226 -17.74 1.41 3.75
CA LEU A 226 -17.34 1.69 5.13
C LEU A 226 -16.83 3.11 5.21
N VAL A 227 -17.46 3.95 6.03
CA VAL A 227 -17.07 5.35 6.23
C VAL A 227 -16.45 5.49 7.62
N ILE A 228 -15.25 6.02 7.66
CA ILE A 228 -14.52 6.37 8.89
C ILE A 228 -13.94 7.78 8.66
N PRO A 229 -14.43 8.83 9.36
CA PRO A 229 -14.09 10.23 9.06
C PRO A 229 -12.63 10.60 9.29
N ASN A 230 -11.95 9.96 10.23
CA ASN A 230 -10.57 10.27 10.60
C ASN A 230 -9.72 9.00 10.63
N LEU A 231 -9.57 8.33 9.48
CA LEU A 231 -8.63 7.23 9.40
C LEU A 231 -7.22 7.80 9.21
N ASP A 232 -6.50 8.05 10.31
CA ASP A 232 -5.05 8.23 10.27
C ASP A 232 -4.43 6.88 9.95
N THR A 233 -4.05 6.68 8.69
CA THR A 233 -3.30 5.50 8.25
C THR A 233 -1.87 5.44 8.83
N ALA A 234 -1.45 6.49 9.53
CA ALA A 234 -0.14 6.58 10.16
C ALA A 234 0.04 5.68 11.40
N ALA A 235 -1.04 5.33 12.10
CA ALA A 235 -0.92 4.53 13.35
C ALA A 235 -0.58 3.04 13.12
N ALA A 236 -0.72 2.54 11.89
CA ALA A 236 -0.40 1.14 11.58
C ALA A 236 1.09 0.95 11.20
N GLU A 237 1.78 2.03 10.83
CA GLU A 237 3.19 1.99 10.44
C GLU A 237 4.12 2.11 11.67
N ASP A 238 3.76 2.96 12.65
CA ASP A 238 4.59 3.17 13.87
C ASP A 238 4.63 1.92 14.79
N GLU A 239 3.51 1.19 14.95
CA GLU A 239 3.51 -0.04 15.76
C GLU A 239 4.24 -1.21 15.06
N ALA A 240 4.27 -1.24 13.73
CA ALA A 240 5.01 -2.27 12.98
C ALA A 240 6.52 -2.00 12.99
N GLU A 241 6.97 -0.75 13.00
CA GLU A 241 8.37 -0.38 13.15
C GLU A 241 8.86 -0.65 14.57
N GLU A 242 8.06 -0.36 15.63
CA GLU A 242 8.40 -0.70 17.02
C GLU A 242 8.49 -2.22 17.28
N GLU A 243 7.58 -3.05 16.69
CA GLU A 243 7.68 -4.51 16.81
C GLU A 243 8.88 -5.09 16.03
N ILE A 244 9.29 -4.47 14.92
CA ILE A 244 10.49 -4.88 14.16
C ILE A 244 11.77 -4.49 14.92
N GLU A 245 11.83 -3.28 15.50
CA GLU A 245 12.97 -2.88 16.33
C GLU A 245 13.08 -3.71 17.62
N ALA A 246 11.97 -3.97 18.30
CA ALA A 246 11.97 -4.81 19.51
C ALA A 246 12.37 -6.28 19.23
N ASN A 247 12.00 -6.84 18.07
CA ASN A 247 12.43 -8.16 17.66
C ASN A 247 13.92 -8.18 17.23
N ALA A 248 14.41 -7.12 16.59
CA ALA A 248 15.82 -7.00 16.21
C ALA A 248 16.74 -6.83 17.44
N GLU A 249 16.31 -6.08 18.46
CA GLU A 249 17.03 -5.97 19.73
C GLU A 249 17.04 -7.30 20.52
N GLY A 250 15.92 -8.06 20.49
CA GLY A 250 15.85 -9.38 21.11
C GLY A 250 16.74 -10.43 20.45
N GLU A 251 16.89 -10.41 19.13
CA GLU A 251 17.79 -11.31 18.38
C GLU A 251 19.27 -10.98 18.66
N THR A 252 19.63 -9.69 18.79
CA THR A 252 21.01 -9.28 19.13
C THR A 252 21.37 -9.60 20.57
N GLU A 253 20.44 -9.55 21.54
CA GLU A 253 20.71 -9.98 22.92
C GLU A 253 20.92 -11.50 23.01
N ILE A 254 20.15 -12.31 22.27
CA ILE A 254 20.32 -13.77 22.23
C ILE A 254 21.64 -14.16 21.56
N GLU A 255 22.05 -13.51 20.47
CA GLU A 255 23.34 -13.77 19.83
C GLU A 255 24.52 -13.43 20.77
N THR A 256 24.44 -12.33 21.52
CA THR A 256 25.46 -11.91 22.46
C THR A 256 25.56 -12.86 23.70
N GLU A 257 24.43 -13.39 24.18
CA GLU A 257 24.44 -14.40 25.26
C GLU A 257 25.04 -15.73 24.78
N ILE A 258 24.75 -16.17 23.56
CA ILE A 258 25.31 -17.39 22.98
C ILE A 258 26.81 -17.25 22.75
N GLU A 259 27.31 -16.11 22.27
CA GLU A 259 28.76 -15.87 22.10
C GLU A 259 29.50 -15.86 23.45
N THR A 260 28.93 -15.26 24.49
CA THR A 260 29.51 -15.25 25.84
C THR A 260 29.54 -16.63 26.50
N GLU A 261 28.54 -17.48 26.28
CA GLU A 261 28.55 -18.87 26.77
C GLU A 261 29.59 -19.75 26.04
N ILE A 262 29.77 -19.53 24.73
CA ILE A 262 30.79 -20.27 23.94
C ILE A 262 32.21 -19.88 24.37
N GLU A 263 32.51 -18.60 24.61
CA GLU A 263 33.78 -18.14 25.11
C GLU A 263 34.08 -18.63 26.55
N ALA A 264 33.08 -18.70 27.41
CA ALA A 264 33.21 -19.24 28.76
C ALA A 264 33.49 -20.77 28.75
N GLY A 265 32.84 -21.51 27.83
CA GLY A 265 33.04 -22.94 27.66
C GLY A 265 34.42 -23.32 27.13
N THR A 266 34.98 -22.54 26.19
CA THR A 266 36.30 -22.78 25.61
C THR A 266 37.44 -22.48 26.59
N ASN A 267 37.30 -21.56 27.54
CA ASN A 267 38.30 -21.28 28.58
C ASN A 267 38.31 -22.34 29.70
N ALA A 268 37.22 -23.05 29.95
CA ALA A 268 37.14 -24.11 30.94
C ALA A 268 37.82 -25.42 30.47
N GLU A 269 37.87 -25.69 29.17
CA GLU A 269 38.60 -26.88 28.64
C GLU A 269 40.10 -26.67 28.51
N ALA A 270 40.60 -25.44 28.40
CA ALA A 270 42.04 -25.14 28.30
C ALA A 270 42.80 -25.28 29.62
N ASP A 271 42.13 -25.24 30.78
CA ASP A 271 42.76 -25.38 32.10
C ASP A 271 42.84 -26.84 32.63
N THR A 272 42.15 -27.79 31.93
CA THR A 272 42.17 -29.22 32.35
C THR A 272 43.24 -30.07 31.67
N GLU A 273 44.02 -29.54 30.70
CA GLU A 273 45.15 -30.25 30.04
C GLU A 273 46.54 -29.93 30.62
N LYS A 274 46.63 -29.27 31.78
CA LYS A 274 47.91 -28.91 32.43
C LYS A 274 48.08 -29.42 33.87
N GLU A 275 47.59 -30.61 34.20
CA GLU A 275 48.00 -31.33 35.38
C GLU A 275 48.51 -32.74 35.04
#